data_0c1031eab58e087aaa94e651ecb21ba0
#
_entry.id   0c1031eab58e087aaa94e651ecb21ba0
#
_cell.length_a   1.000
_cell.length_b   1.000
_cell.length_c   1.000
_cell.angle_alpha   90.00
_cell.angle_beta   90.00
_cell.angle_gamma   90.00
#
_symmetry.space_group_name_H-M   'P 1'
#
loop_
_entity.id
_entity.type
_entity.pdbx_description
1 polymer ?
#
loop_
_entity_poly.entity_id
_entity_poly.type
_entity_poly.pdbx_seq_one_letter_code
_entity_poly.pdbx_strand_id
1 'polypeptide(L)'
;MAVDRGTIDAHRAIVRALARPGQALAPDGPNATVHNPEWFSYVAGRAIPRSGRAELHDRLIREVVESRAGVRFENRAIVLAGPPGAGKSTVLRDEILGDRANGWLTIDADDFKQALLRAAIDDGSYDAFLKPALVKEHEAAGERFFPLELASLVHEESSELAKRLRAESIRAGANIVIDTVLSSEVSALGLGKELEAAGYGVEVVDVEVPYELSESRIANRWQQSYEVALESGEGLGGRWVPSEYARSVFDGPDGRSFPEFVAERLAAECGAVDRYRRFRTAAEGADRVLELDMVRITPRSKLVDAASAAVRARATDGLASPRRSAPKTRDGRGRE
;
A
#
# COMPACT_ATOMS: atom_id res chain seq x y z
N MET A 1 -23.41 -13.94 22.68
CA MET A 1 -24.72 -13.51 22.10
C MET A 1 -24.39 -12.82 20.80
N ALA A 2 -24.94 -13.25 19.66
CA ALA A 2 -24.73 -12.55 18.41
C ALA A 2 -25.25 -11.11 18.54
N VAL A 3 -24.42 -10.14 18.22
CA VAL A 3 -24.79 -8.72 18.25
C VAL A 3 -25.87 -8.51 17.18
N ASP A 4 -26.93 -7.78 17.54
CA ASP A 4 -28.01 -7.48 16.61
C ASP A 4 -27.49 -6.61 15.45
N ARG A 5 -27.81 -7.03 14.23
CA ARG A 5 -27.38 -6.34 13.00
C ARG A 5 -27.82 -4.88 12.96
N GLY A 6 -29.01 -4.58 13.51
CA GLY A 6 -29.53 -3.22 13.61
C GLY A 6 -28.64 -2.31 14.49
N THR A 7 -28.07 -2.85 15.54
CA THR A 7 -27.14 -2.14 16.44
C THR A 7 -25.83 -1.81 15.70
N ILE A 8 -25.29 -2.73 14.89
CA ILE A 8 -24.07 -2.51 14.12
C ILE A 8 -24.28 -1.45 13.03
N ASP A 9 -25.42 -1.49 12.33
CA ASP A 9 -25.76 -0.49 11.31
C ASP A 9 -25.95 0.91 11.92
N ALA A 10 -26.54 1.00 13.10
CA ALA A 10 -26.67 2.26 13.86
C ALA A 10 -25.29 2.81 14.24
N HIS A 11 -24.43 1.98 14.83
CA HIS A 11 -23.05 2.36 15.17
C HIS A 11 -22.25 2.80 13.93
N ARG A 12 -22.35 2.07 12.83
CA ARG A 12 -21.76 2.42 11.55
C ARG A 12 -22.18 3.81 11.07
N ALA A 13 -23.46 4.15 11.23
CA ALA A 13 -23.96 5.48 10.85
C ALA A 13 -23.36 6.59 11.72
N ILE A 14 -23.14 6.33 13.02
CA ILE A 14 -22.46 7.26 13.94
C ILE A 14 -21.01 7.47 13.52
N VAL A 15 -20.24 6.38 13.34
CA VAL A 15 -18.83 6.47 12.91
C VAL A 15 -18.71 7.23 11.59
N ARG A 16 -19.59 6.93 10.63
CA ARG A 16 -19.66 7.65 9.34
C ARG A 16 -19.90 9.14 9.53
N ALA A 17 -20.82 9.52 10.41
CA ALA A 17 -21.11 10.94 10.67
C ALA A 17 -19.91 11.66 11.30
N LEU A 18 -19.24 11.01 12.28
CA LEU A 18 -18.09 11.56 12.97
C LEU A 18 -16.83 11.66 12.06
N ALA A 19 -16.73 10.81 11.05
CA ALA A 19 -15.58 10.77 10.14
C ALA A 19 -15.68 11.73 8.93
N ARG A 20 -16.77 12.50 8.80
CA ARG A 20 -16.91 13.50 7.74
C ARG A 20 -15.90 14.65 7.89
N PRO A 21 -15.56 15.34 6.79
CA PRO A 21 -14.71 16.54 6.86
C PRO A 21 -15.19 17.54 7.92
N GLY A 22 -14.27 18.01 8.75
CA GLY A 22 -14.55 18.94 9.85
C GLY A 22 -15.27 18.36 11.07
N GLN A 23 -15.47 17.04 11.13
CA GLN A 23 -16.04 16.36 12.29
C GLN A 23 -14.95 15.75 13.20
N ALA A 24 -15.36 15.19 14.34
CA ALA A 24 -14.47 14.77 15.42
C ALA A 24 -13.42 13.72 15.02
N LEU A 25 -13.72 12.85 14.04
CA LEU A 25 -12.81 11.84 13.51
C LEU A 25 -12.23 12.22 12.13
N ALA A 26 -12.30 13.50 11.73
CA ALA A 26 -11.61 13.96 10.53
C ALA A 26 -10.08 13.90 10.72
N PRO A 27 -9.28 13.59 9.66
CA PRO A 27 -7.83 13.48 9.79
C PRO A 27 -7.13 14.75 10.28
N ASP A 28 -7.74 15.91 10.02
CA ASP A 28 -7.30 17.25 10.43
C ASP A 28 -8.02 17.75 11.70
N GLY A 29 -8.74 16.86 12.39
CA GLY A 29 -9.47 17.18 13.61
C GLY A 29 -8.54 17.59 14.78
N PRO A 30 -9.10 18.24 15.81
CA PRO A 30 -8.30 18.76 16.94
C PRO A 30 -7.59 17.66 17.75
N ASN A 31 -8.10 16.43 17.69
CA ASN A 31 -7.51 15.25 18.34
C ASN A 31 -6.54 14.47 17.44
N ALA A 32 -6.24 14.97 16.23
CA ALA A 32 -5.18 14.38 15.42
C ALA A 32 -3.83 14.47 16.15
N THR A 33 -3.03 13.40 16.11
CA THR A 33 -1.77 13.30 16.87
C THR A 33 -0.82 14.46 16.60
N VAL A 34 -0.76 14.92 15.36
CA VAL A 34 0.10 16.05 14.95
C VAL A 34 -0.33 17.38 15.58
N HIS A 35 -1.57 17.50 16.08
CA HIS A 35 -2.08 18.69 16.74
C HIS A 35 -1.79 18.71 18.26
N ASN A 36 -1.23 17.63 18.81
CA ASN A 36 -0.84 17.62 20.22
C ASN A 36 0.45 18.46 20.42
N PRO A 37 0.39 19.61 21.15
CA PRO A 37 1.53 20.48 21.31
C PRO A 37 2.64 19.90 22.21
N GLU A 38 2.34 18.85 22.98
CA GLU A 38 3.34 18.13 23.77
C GLU A 38 4.15 17.16 22.90
N TRP A 39 3.58 16.70 21.79
CA TRP A 39 4.22 15.75 20.89
C TRP A 39 4.86 16.41 19.68
N PHE A 40 4.28 17.51 19.20
CA PHE A 40 4.73 18.18 17.99
C PHE A 40 4.92 19.70 18.21
N SER A 41 5.86 20.26 17.45
CA SER A 41 5.99 21.68 17.22
C SER A 41 5.81 21.97 15.74
N TYR A 42 5.25 23.15 15.41
CA TYR A 42 5.07 23.54 14.02
C TYR A 42 6.19 24.48 13.58
N VAL A 43 6.91 24.09 12.50
CA VAL A 43 7.96 24.89 11.88
C VAL A 43 7.66 25.01 10.39
N ALA A 44 7.49 26.22 9.90
CA ALA A 44 7.13 26.48 8.49
C ALA A 44 5.94 25.66 7.98
N GLY A 45 4.90 25.48 8.82
CA GLY A 45 3.70 24.72 8.48
C GLY A 45 3.83 23.20 8.54
N ARG A 46 4.96 22.67 9.02
CA ARG A 46 5.18 21.23 9.19
C ARG A 46 5.17 20.84 10.66
N ALA A 47 4.51 19.76 10.99
CA ALA A 47 4.55 19.14 12.29
C ALA A 47 5.91 18.44 12.49
N ILE A 48 6.68 18.89 13.47
CA ILE A 48 7.99 18.33 13.82
C ILE A 48 7.85 17.63 15.17
N PRO A 49 8.15 16.33 15.28
CA PRO A 49 8.03 15.60 16.53
C PRO A 49 9.04 16.14 17.56
N ARG A 50 8.59 16.30 18.82
CA ARG A 50 9.45 16.57 19.96
C ARG A 50 10.21 15.30 20.37
N SER A 51 11.25 15.42 21.20
CA SER A 51 12.18 14.32 21.50
C SER A 51 11.49 12.99 21.87
N GLY A 52 10.56 13.00 22.83
CA GLY A 52 9.85 11.78 23.23
C GLY A 52 9.03 11.15 22.09
N ARG A 53 8.41 11.99 21.24
CA ARG A 53 7.67 11.46 20.06
C ARG A 53 8.62 10.98 18.96
N ALA A 54 9.76 11.64 18.78
CA ALA A 54 10.82 11.19 17.87
C ALA A 54 11.41 9.84 18.30
N GLU A 55 11.63 9.63 19.60
CA GLU A 55 12.08 8.35 20.14
C GLU A 55 11.05 7.22 19.91
N LEU A 56 9.75 7.52 20.05
CA LEU A 56 8.70 6.58 19.67
C LEU A 56 8.78 6.24 18.17
N HIS A 57 8.93 7.24 17.30
CA HIS A 57 9.09 7.03 15.86
C HIS A 57 10.27 6.14 15.53
N ASP A 58 11.44 6.38 16.15
CA ASP A 58 12.65 5.58 15.96
C ASP A 58 12.45 4.12 16.40
N ARG A 59 11.73 3.92 17.50
CA ARG A 59 11.37 2.59 17.99
C ARG A 59 10.47 1.87 17.01
N LEU A 60 9.36 2.49 16.58
CA LEU A 60 8.40 1.88 15.67
C LEU A 60 9.03 1.50 14.31
N ILE A 61 9.87 2.36 13.75
CA ILE A 61 10.60 2.06 12.51
C ILE A 61 11.55 0.87 12.72
N ARG A 62 12.29 0.85 13.81
CA ARG A 62 13.22 -0.24 14.16
C ARG A 62 12.50 -1.57 14.30
N GLU A 63 11.37 -1.60 15.01
CA GLU A 63 10.54 -2.81 15.18
C GLU A 63 10.09 -3.38 13.82
N VAL A 64 9.68 -2.53 12.87
CA VAL A 64 9.33 -2.96 11.50
C VAL A 64 10.53 -3.57 10.79
N VAL A 65 11.70 -2.93 10.84
CA VAL A 65 12.92 -3.42 10.19
C VAL A 65 13.40 -4.73 10.81
N GLU A 66 13.43 -4.83 12.14
CA GLU A 66 13.87 -6.02 12.86
C GLU A 66 12.94 -7.24 12.67
N SER A 67 11.62 -6.98 12.46
CA SER A 67 10.67 -8.05 12.17
C SER A 67 10.87 -8.71 10.80
N ARG A 68 11.76 -8.19 9.95
CA ARG A 68 12.00 -8.60 8.56
C ARG A 68 13.45 -9.00 8.29
N ALA A 69 14.00 -9.89 9.09
CA ALA A 69 15.40 -10.36 9.01
C ALA A 69 15.81 -10.95 7.64
N GLY A 70 14.87 -11.35 6.79
CA GLY A 70 15.13 -11.95 5.47
C GLY A 70 15.19 -10.97 4.30
N VAL A 71 15.05 -9.67 4.52
CA VAL A 71 15.04 -8.66 3.45
C VAL A 71 16.33 -8.69 2.63
N ARG A 72 16.19 -8.67 1.31
CA ARG A 72 17.33 -8.61 0.38
C ARG A 72 17.64 -7.16 0.02
N PHE A 73 18.87 -6.92 -0.45
CA PHE A 73 19.39 -5.61 -0.81
C PHE A 73 19.83 -5.62 -2.29
N GLU A 74 18.84 -5.58 -3.19
CA GLU A 74 19.03 -5.75 -4.64
C GLU A 74 18.50 -4.53 -5.41
N ASN A 75 18.17 -3.44 -4.74
CA ASN A 75 17.57 -2.22 -5.30
C ASN A 75 16.29 -2.53 -6.11
N ARG A 76 15.38 -3.32 -5.53
CA ARG A 76 14.11 -3.67 -6.17
C ARG A 76 12.95 -3.05 -5.42
N ALA A 77 12.00 -2.48 -6.16
CA ALA A 77 10.78 -1.93 -5.59
C ALA A 77 9.54 -2.49 -6.30
N ILE A 78 8.50 -2.80 -5.51
CA ILE A 78 7.15 -3.03 -6.00
C ILE A 78 6.30 -1.87 -5.49
N VAL A 79 5.67 -1.14 -6.42
CA VAL A 79 4.72 -0.07 -6.08
C VAL A 79 3.32 -0.59 -6.34
N LEU A 80 2.55 -0.78 -5.26
CA LEU A 80 1.15 -1.16 -5.36
C LEU A 80 0.31 0.09 -5.63
N ALA A 81 -0.64 -0.03 -6.54
CA ALA A 81 -1.66 0.95 -6.84
C ALA A 81 -3.04 0.29 -6.77
N GLY A 82 -4.06 1.08 -6.51
CA GLY A 82 -5.45 0.61 -6.53
C GLY A 82 -6.26 1.12 -5.35
N PRO A 83 -7.59 1.21 -5.52
CA PRO A 83 -8.49 1.73 -4.50
C PRO A 83 -8.46 0.89 -3.22
N PRO A 84 -8.93 1.46 -2.09
CA PRO A 84 -9.17 0.68 -0.89
C PRO A 84 -10.11 -0.50 -1.20
N GLY A 85 -9.89 -1.68 -0.62
CA GLY A 85 -10.73 -2.87 -0.88
C GLY A 85 -10.48 -3.58 -2.21
N ALA A 86 -9.56 -3.11 -3.07
CA ALA A 86 -9.26 -3.75 -4.35
C ALA A 86 -8.61 -5.14 -4.22
N GLY A 87 -8.00 -5.46 -3.07
CA GLY A 87 -7.34 -6.75 -2.85
C GLY A 87 -5.85 -6.74 -3.19
N LYS A 88 -5.18 -5.59 -3.09
CA LYS A 88 -3.73 -5.42 -3.32
C LYS A 88 -2.87 -6.45 -2.60
N SER A 89 -3.09 -6.63 -1.30
CA SER A 89 -2.30 -7.57 -0.49
C SER A 89 -2.47 -9.03 -0.95
N THR A 90 -3.64 -9.39 -1.45
CA THR A 90 -3.91 -10.72 -2.03
C THR A 90 -3.15 -10.90 -3.34
N VAL A 91 -3.21 -9.89 -4.25
CA VAL A 91 -2.42 -9.90 -5.50
C VAL A 91 -0.93 -9.98 -5.18
N LEU A 92 -0.44 -9.17 -4.27
CA LEU A 92 0.97 -9.17 -3.87
C LEU A 92 1.42 -10.55 -3.40
N ARG A 93 0.63 -11.19 -2.53
CA ARG A 93 0.96 -12.51 -1.98
C ARG A 93 0.88 -13.61 -3.03
N ASP A 94 -0.22 -13.68 -3.77
CA ASP A 94 -0.55 -14.85 -4.61
C ASP A 94 0.06 -14.77 -6.01
N GLU A 95 0.12 -13.56 -6.60
CA GLU A 95 0.50 -13.37 -8.00
C GLU A 95 1.92 -12.79 -8.18
N ILE A 96 2.41 -12.05 -7.17
CA ILE A 96 3.65 -11.30 -7.31
C ILE A 96 4.81 -11.95 -6.56
N LEU A 97 4.65 -12.13 -5.26
CA LEU A 97 5.75 -12.57 -4.38
C LEU A 97 5.77 -14.08 -4.14
N GLY A 98 4.63 -14.70 -3.85
CA GLY A 98 4.56 -16.09 -3.43
C GLY A 98 5.57 -16.38 -2.31
N ASP A 99 6.39 -17.42 -2.47
CA ASP A 99 7.40 -17.83 -1.49
C ASP A 99 8.55 -16.82 -1.30
N ARG A 100 8.65 -15.79 -2.17
CA ARG A 100 9.68 -14.75 -2.10
C ARG A 100 9.37 -13.63 -1.12
N ALA A 101 8.20 -13.64 -0.46
CA ALA A 101 7.73 -12.57 0.41
C ALA A 101 8.73 -12.18 1.51
N ASN A 102 9.44 -13.15 2.09
CA ASN A 102 10.44 -12.91 3.13
C ASN A 102 11.63 -12.05 2.67
N GLY A 103 11.87 -11.95 1.36
CA GLY A 103 12.95 -11.13 0.82
C GLY A 103 12.59 -9.64 0.66
N TRP A 104 11.40 -9.21 1.10
CA TRP A 104 10.85 -7.89 0.85
C TRP A 104 10.38 -7.22 2.13
N LEU A 105 10.69 -5.94 2.28
CA LEU A 105 10.15 -5.08 3.33
C LEU A 105 8.89 -4.38 2.82
N THR A 106 7.75 -4.70 3.39
CA THR A 106 6.49 -3.98 3.08
C THR A 106 6.43 -2.70 3.89
N ILE A 107 6.18 -1.59 3.20
CA ILE A 107 6.02 -0.26 3.78
C ILE A 107 4.57 0.13 3.59
N ASP A 108 3.80 0.04 4.68
CA ASP A 108 2.38 0.35 4.75
C ASP A 108 2.12 1.34 5.89
N ALA A 109 1.51 2.48 5.59
CA ALA A 109 1.12 3.46 6.59
C ALA A 109 0.07 2.92 7.57
N ASP A 110 -0.71 1.91 7.17
CA ASP A 110 -1.73 1.31 8.04
C ASP A 110 -1.12 0.47 9.17
N ASP A 111 0.05 -0.14 8.95
CA ASP A 111 0.80 -0.82 10.01
C ASP A 111 1.25 0.19 11.08
N PHE A 112 1.72 1.37 10.65
CA PHE A 112 2.07 2.45 11.58
C PHE A 112 0.85 3.03 12.29
N LYS A 113 -0.33 3.09 11.67
CA LYS A 113 -1.57 3.49 12.37
C LYS A 113 -1.87 2.56 13.54
N GLN A 114 -1.78 1.26 13.31
CA GLN A 114 -2.00 0.28 14.37
C GLN A 114 -0.95 0.40 15.48
N ALA A 115 0.32 0.58 15.13
CA ALA A 115 1.40 0.73 16.09
C ALA A 115 1.26 2.00 16.95
N LEU A 116 0.90 3.13 16.32
CA LEU A 116 0.64 4.38 17.03
C LEU A 116 -0.56 4.29 17.99
N LEU A 117 -1.65 3.63 17.54
CA LEU A 117 -2.83 3.42 18.39
C LEU A 117 -2.52 2.49 19.58
N ARG A 118 -1.75 1.42 19.38
CA ARG A 118 -1.29 0.57 20.49
C ARG A 118 -0.43 1.34 21.48
N ALA A 119 0.55 2.10 20.99
CA ALA A 119 1.38 2.94 21.84
C ALA A 119 0.54 3.93 22.66
N ALA A 120 -0.48 4.54 22.06
CA ALA A 120 -1.37 5.46 22.74
C ALA A 120 -2.27 4.77 23.80
N ILE A 121 -2.66 3.52 23.57
CA ILE A 121 -3.37 2.70 24.58
C ILE A 121 -2.43 2.40 25.74
N ASP A 122 -1.22 1.97 25.46
CA ASP A 122 -0.22 1.53 26.44
C ASP A 122 0.21 2.67 27.38
N ASP A 123 0.32 3.92 26.86
CA ASP A 123 0.70 5.10 27.63
C ASP A 123 -0.51 5.91 28.19
N GLY A 124 -1.73 5.47 27.90
CA GLY A 124 -2.98 6.12 28.33
C GLY A 124 -3.39 7.37 27.52
N SER A 125 -2.60 7.79 26.57
CA SER A 125 -2.90 8.97 25.74
C SER A 125 -4.07 8.74 24.77
N TYR A 126 -4.41 7.47 24.50
CA TYR A 126 -5.62 7.14 23.73
C TYR A 126 -6.87 7.74 24.36
N ASP A 127 -7.10 7.51 25.65
CA ASP A 127 -8.26 8.05 26.36
C ASP A 127 -8.07 9.51 26.76
N ALA A 128 -6.83 9.93 27.08
CA ALA A 128 -6.55 11.29 27.53
C ALA A 128 -6.64 12.31 26.39
N PHE A 129 -6.16 11.98 25.20
CA PHE A 129 -6.05 12.92 24.09
C PHE A 129 -6.73 12.45 22.80
N LEU A 130 -6.42 11.25 22.29
CA LEU A 130 -6.87 10.79 20.95
C LEU A 130 -8.40 10.66 20.87
N LYS A 131 -9.04 10.13 21.91
CA LYS A 131 -10.49 9.93 21.92
C LYS A 131 -11.21 11.28 22.11
N PRO A 132 -11.92 11.79 21.08
CA PRO A 132 -12.65 13.05 21.16
C PRO A 132 -13.77 13.02 22.22
N ALA A 133 -14.12 14.18 22.77
CA ALA A 133 -15.21 14.32 23.74
C ALA A 133 -16.53 13.73 23.21
N LEU A 134 -16.84 13.98 21.93
CA LEU A 134 -18.06 13.47 21.29
C LEU A 134 -18.11 11.93 21.22
N VAL A 135 -16.96 11.27 21.01
CA VAL A 135 -16.86 9.80 21.08
C VAL A 135 -17.15 9.33 22.52
N LYS A 136 -16.57 10.00 23.54
CA LYS A 136 -16.82 9.68 24.95
C LYS A 136 -18.28 9.87 25.34
N GLU A 137 -18.96 10.87 24.78
CA GLU A 137 -20.41 11.08 24.97
C GLU A 137 -21.23 9.93 24.39
N HIS A 138 -20.91 9.46 23.20
CA HIS A 138 -21.54 8.27 22.62
C HIS A 138 -21.27 7.00 23.45
N GLU A 139 -20.06 6.81 23.94
CA GLU A 139 -19.72 5.68 24.83
C GLU A 139 -20.50 5.76 26.14
N ALA A 140 -20.69 6.94 26.73
CA ALA A 140 -21.53 7.13 27.91
C ALA A 140 -23.01 6.84 27.64
N ALA A 141 -23.46 6.96 26.38
CA ALA A 141 -24.79 6.58 25.94
C ALA A 141 -24.94 5.08 25.59
N GLY A 142 -23.87 4.29 25.72
CA GLY A 142 -23.87 2.83 25.52
C GLY A 142 -23.25 2.37 24.20
N GLU A 143 -22.78 3.27 23.34
CA GLU A 143 -22.02 2.89 22.15
C GLU A 143 -20.63 2.34 22.53
N ARG A 144 -20.04 1.56 21.63
CA ARG A 144 -18.70 1.02 21.86
C ARG A 144 -17.81 1.29 20.66
N PHE A 145 -16.80 2.14 20.87
CA PHE A 145 -15.79 2.44 19.85
C PHE A 145 -14.52 1.62 20.07
N PHE A 146 -13.89 1.26 18.95
CA PHE A 146 -12.59 0.61 18.96
C PHE A 146 -11.52 1.49 18.31
N PRO A 147 -10.24 1.31 18.68
CA PRO A 147 -9.18 2.22 18.27
C PRO A 147 -9.03 2.43 16.77
N LEU A 148 -9.22 1.40 15.92
CA LEU A 148 -9.10 1.55 14.47
C LEU A 148 -10.22 2.37 13.81
N GLU A 149 -11.32 2.64 14.50
CA GLU A 149 -12.34 3.59 14.05
C GLU A 149 -11.84 5.04 14.14
N LEU A 150 -10.85 5.28 15.03
CA LEU A 150 -10.16 6.56 15.21
C LEU A 150 -8.85 6.66 14.38
N ALA A 151 -8.58 5.70 13.49
CA ALA A 151 -7.31 5.63 12.75
C ALA A 151 -7.01 6.83 11.85
N SER A 152 -8.03 7.61 11.48
CA SER A 152 -7.86 8.89 10.76
C SER A 152 -7.07 9.92 11.58
N LEU A 153 -7.19 9.92 12.91
CA LEU A 153 -6.52 10.88 13.80
C LEU A 153 -5.00 10.65 13.91
N VAL A 154 -4.52 9.49 13.50
CA VAL A 154 -3.08 9.16 13.41
C VAL A 154 -2.57 9.13 11.95
N HIS A 155 -3.38 9.57 10.98
CA HIS A 155 -3.09 9.41 9.54
C HIS A 155 -1.85 10.19 9.09
N GLU A 156 -1.73 11.45 9.45
CA GLU A 156 -0.60 12.30 9.02
C GLU A 156 0.70 11.76 9.59
N GLU A 157 0.72 11.44 10.87
CA GLU A 157 1.89 10.89 11.56
C GLU A 157 2.31 9.53 10.99
N SER A 158 1.36 8.62 10.77
CA SER A 158 1.65 7.31 10.17
C SER A 158 2.19 7.43 8.74
N SER A 159 1.71 8.39 7.97
CA SER A 159 2.19 8.68 6.63
C SER A 159 3.64 9.19 6.64
N GLU A 160 4.01 10.04 7.60
CA GLU A 160 5.39 10.50 7.76
C GLU A 160 6.33 9.36 8.20
N LEU A 161 5.89 8.47 9.08
CA LEU A 161 6.66 7.26 9.44
C LEU A 161 6.90 6.35 8.22
N ALA A 162 5.87 6.10 7.41
CA ALA A 162 6.00 5.30 6.20
C ALA A 162 6.95 5.95 5.18
N LYS A 163 6.90 7.28 4.99
CA LYS A 163 7.83 8.02 4.13
C LYS A 163 9.26 7.94 4.65
N ARG A 164 9.46 8.07 5.97
CA ARG A 164 10.77 7.98 6.58
C ARG A 164 11.36 6.59 6.42
N LEU A 165 10.62 5.52 6.74
CA LEU A 165 11.04 4.13 6.55
C LEU A 165 11.39 3.87 5.07
N ARG A 166 10.59 4.37 4.14
CA ARG A 166 10.85 4.27 2.70
C ARG A 166 12.19 4.92 2.33
N ALA A 167 12.42 6.15 2.75
CA ALA A 167 13.65 6.87 2.45
C ALA A 167 14.89 6.18 3.04
N GLU A 168 14.80 5.62 4.24
CA GLU A 168 15.86 4.85 4.88
C GLU A 168 16.12 3.53 4.11
N SER A 169 15.06 2.83 3.72
CA SER A 169 15.14 1.57 2.96
C SER A 169 15.71 1.77 1.56
N ILE A 170 15.32 2.85 0.86
CA ILE A 170 15.86 3.21 -0.45
C ILE A 170 17.37 3.51 -0.34
N ARG A 171 17.81 4.26 0.66
CA ARG A 171 19.24 4.53 0.88
C ARG A 171 20.05 3.27 1.18
N ALA A 172 19.44 2.30 1.82
CA ALA A 172 20.06 1.01 2.12
C ALA A 172 20.06 0.05 0.90
N GLY A 173 19.32 0.33 -0.17
CA GLY A 173 19.18 -0.57 -1.32
C GLY A 173 18.27 -1.78 -1.06
N ALA A 174 17.41 -1.72 -0.03
CA ALA A 174 16.54 -2.83 0.36
C ALA A 174 15.47 -3.14 -0.69
N ASN A 175 15.09 -4.40 -0.85
CA ASN A 175 13.92 -4.76 -1.63
C ASN A 175 12.65 -4.34 -0.88
N ILE A 176 11.86 -3.45 -1.47
CA ILE A 176 10.72 -2.83 -0.81
C ILE A 176 9.42 -3.02 -1.58
N VAL A 177 8.34 -3.22 -0.84
CA VAL A 177 6.97 -3.09 -1.32
C VAL A 177 6.40 -1.79 -0.75
N ILE A 178 5.94 -0.91 -1.60
CA ILE A 178 5.30 0.35 -1.20
C ILE A 178 3.80 0.15 -1.39
N ASP A 179 3.08 -0.12 -0.29
CA ASP A 179 1.61 -0.25 -0.33
C ASP A 179 0.98 1.14 -0.25
N THR A 180 0.31 1.51 -1.32
CA THR A 180 -0.32 2.82 -1.45
C THR A 180 -1.57 2.72 -2.32
N VAL A 181 -2.45 3.71 -2.22
CA VAL A 181 -3.55 3.92 -3.17
C VAL A 181 -3.02 4.46 -4.49
N LEU A 182 -1.94 5.25 -4.45
CA LEU A 182 -1.32 5.92 -5.60
C LEU A 182 -2.28 6.86 -6.33
N SER A 183 -3.02 7.69 -5.60
CA SER A 183 -4.02 8.60 -6.18
C SER A 183 -3.49 10.00 -6.54
N SER A 184 -2.24 10.33 -6.20
CA SER A 184 -1.60 11.62 -6.48
C SER A 184 -0.50 11.49 -7.52
N GLU A 185 -0.69 12.07 -8.70
CA GLU A 185 0.30 12.07 -9.78
C GLU A 185 1.62 12.71 -9.36
N VAL A 186 1.58 13.85 -8.68
CA VAL A 186 2.78 14.55 -8.20
C VAL A 186 3.59 13.68 -7.24
N SER A 187 2.91 13.02 -6.30
CA SER A 187 3.55 12.12 -5.34
C SER A 187 4.14 10.88 -6.01
N ALA A 188 3.42 10.29 -6.98
CA ALA A 188 3.85 9.10 -7.70
C ALA A 188 5.07 9.39 -8.58
N LEU A 189 5.06 10.47 -9.34
CA LEU A 189 6.21 10.87 -10.17
C LEU A 189 7.41 11.29 -9.32
N GLY A 190 7.18 11.91 -8.15
CA GLY A 190 8.21 12.19 -7.16
C GLY A 190 8.87 10.90 -6.65
N LEU A 191 8.07 9.90 -6.27
CA LEU A 191 8.54 8.58 -5.87
C LEU A 191 9.32 7.88 -7.00
N GLY A 192 8.81 7.94 -8.24
CA GLY A 192 9.51 7.39 -9.40
C GLY A 192 10.91 7.98 -9.58
N LYS A 193 11.04 9.30 -9.46
CA LYS A 193 12.34 9.99 -9.54
C LYS A 193 13.28 9.59 -8.40
N GLU A 194 12.76 9.45 -7.18
CA GLU A 194 13.55 9.00 -6.02
C GLU A 194 14.11 7.59 -6.25
N LEU A 195 13.28 6.65 -6.70
CA LEU A 195 13.67 5.28 -7.01
C LEU A 195 14.65 5.19 -8.19
N GLU A 196 14.40 5.96 -9.25
CA GLU A 196 15.29 6.02 -10.43
C GLU A 196 16.68 6.58 -10.06
N ALA A 197 16.72 7.65 -9.27
CA ALA A 197 17.99 8.24 -8.81
C ALA A 197 18.78 7.30 -7.89
N ALA A 198 18.10 6.42 -7.14
CA ALA A 198 18.71 5.40 -6.30
C ALA A 198 19.05 4.09 -7.03
N GLY A 199 18.82 4.02 -8.34
CA GLY A 199 19.15 2.86 -9.18
C GLY A 199 18.26 1.64 -8.96
N TYR A 200 17.02 1.85 -8.56
CA TYR A 200 16.04 0.75 -8.39
C TYR A 200 15.49 0.26 -9.72
N GLY A 201 15.25 -1.05 -9.80
CA GLY A 201 14.32 -1.63 -10.75
C GLY A 201 12.93 -1.69 -10.12
N VAL A 202 11.93 -1.14 -10.80
CA VAL A 202 10.58 -0.94 -10.24
C VAL A 202 9.54 -1.77 -11.00
N GLU A 203 8.73 -2.49 -10.25
CA GLU A 203 7.50 -3.08 -10.76
C GLU A 203 6.30 -2.31 -10.22
N VAL A 204 5.43 -1.82 -11.10
CA VAL A 204 4.14 -1.21 -10.73
C VAL A 204 3.06 -2.28 -10.85
N VAL A 205 2.31 -2.50 -9.77
CA VAL A 205 1.20 -3.46 -9.71
C VAL A 205 -0.08 -2.70 -9.37
N ASP A 206 -0.93 -2.58 -10.37
CA ASP A 206 -2.21 -1.89 -10.32
C ASP A 206 -3.34 -2.90 -10.12
N VAL A 207 -4.18 -2.70 -9.12
CA VAL A 207 -5.26 -3.63 -8.77
C VAL A 207 -6.58 -2.88 -8.72
N GLU A 208 -7.46 -3.17 -9.67
CA GLU A 208 -8.68 -2.43 -9.91
C GLU A 208 -9.94 -3.24 -9.64
N VAL A 209 -10.96 -2.55 -9.15
CA VAL A 209 -12.31 -3.06 -8.92
C VAL A 209 -13.33 -1.95 -9.18
N PRO A 210 -14.60 -2.26 -9.47
CA PRO A 210 -15.67 -1.27 -9.47
C PRO A 210 -15.88 -0.65 -8.07
N TYR A 211 -16.39 0.58 -8.05
CA TYR A 211 -16.63 1.32 -6.80
C TYR A 211 -17.52 0.51 -5.83
N GLU A 212 -18.61 -0.06 -6.32
CA GLU A 212 -19.58 -0.80 -5.51
C GLU A 212 -18.92 -2.01 -4.82
N LEU A 213 -18.02 -2.69 -5.50
CA LEU A 213 -17.26 -3.81 -4.95
C LEU A 213 -16.25 -3.35 -3.89
N SER A 214 -15.55 -2.23 -4.16
CA SER A 214 -14.66 -1.59 -3.20
C SER A 214 -15.40 -1.21 -1.91
N GLU A 215 -16.51 -0.49 -2.03
CA GLU A 215 -17.33 -0.04 -0.90
C GLU A 215 -17.86 -1.22 -0.07
N SER A 216 -18.40 -2.24 -0.75
CA SER A 216 -18.87 -3.47 -0.08
C SER A 216 -17.75 -4.15 0.72
N ARG A 217 -16.57 -4.32 0.14
CA ARG A 217 -15.43 -4.97 0.81
C ARG A 217 -14.89 -4.16 1.98
N ILE A 218 -14.83 -2.84 1.85
CA ILE A 218 -14.45 -1.95 2.96
C ILE A 218 -15.44 -2.10 4.11
N ALA A 219 -16.75 -2.05 3.81
CA ALA A 219 -17.80 -2.17 4.81
C ALA A 219 -17.77 -3.53 5.51
N ASN A 220 -17.67 -4.62 4.74
CA ASN A 220 -17.63 -5.98 5.28
C ASN A 220 -16.38 -6.21 6.15
N ARG A 221 -15.21 -5.73 5.74
CA ARG A 221 -13.98 -5.85 6.54
C ARG A 221 -14.08 -5.09 7.86
N TRP A 222 -14.61 -3.86 7.83
CA TRP A 222 -14.86 -3.10 9.06
C TRP A 222 -15.80 -3.84 9.97
N GLN A 223 -16.95 -4.28 9.46
CA GLN A 223 -17.97 -4.97 10.23
C GLN A 223 -17.45 -6.25 10.89
N GLN A 224 -16.82 -7.14 10.12
CA GLN A 224 -16.25 -8.39 10.64
C GLN A 224 -15.25 -8.15 11.76
N SER A 225 -14.35 -7.18 11.59
CA SER A 225 -13.36 -6.86 12.62
C SER A 225 -13.97 -6.17 13.84
N TYR A 226 -15.04 -5.38 13.65
CA TYR A 226 -15.81 -4.78 14.73
C TYR A 226 -16.55 -5.85 15.54
N GLU A 227 -17.23 -6.79 14.88
CA GLU A 227 -17.94 -7.92 15.51
C GLU A 227 -16.98 -8.78 16.34
N VAL A 228 -15.83 -9.15 15.80
CA VAL A 228 -14.80 -9.92 16.52
C VAL A 228 -14.33 -9.18 17.78
N ALA A 229 -14.08 -7.86 17.68
CA ALA A 229 -13.68 -7.07 18.83
C ALA A 229 -14.79 -6.92 19.87
N LEU A 230 -16.05 -6.82 19.47
CA LEU A 230 -17.19 -6.81 20.39
C LEU A 230 -17.33 -8.13 21.14
N GLU A 231 -17.16 -9.27 20.46
CA GLU A 231 -17.30 -10.60 21.06
C GLU A 231 -16.14 -10.93 22.00
N SER A 232 -14.91 -10.62 21.61
CA SER A 232 -13.73 -10.90 22.42
C SER A 232 -13.52 -9.89 23.55
N GLY A 233 -14.01 -8.68 23.39
CA GLY A 233 -13.73 -7.56 24.29
C GLY A 233 -12.32 -6.98 24.10
N GLU A 234 -11.56 -7.50 23.13
CA GLU A 234 -10.14 -7.19 22.90
C GLU A 234 -9.87 -6.81 21.44
N GLY A 235 -8.71 -6.20 21.19
CA GLY A 235 -8.25 -5.85 19.86
C GLY A 235 -8.53 -4.40 19.47
N LEU A 236 -8.15 -4.05 18.25
CA LEU A 236 -8.25 -2.67 17.75
C LEU A 236 -9.55 -2.41 16.96
N GLY A 237 -10.39 -3.42 16.74
CA GLY A 237 -11.64 -3.29 15.97
C GLY A 237 -11.42 -3.17 14.47
N GLY A 238 -12.47 -2.72 13.78
CA GLY A 238 -12.48 -2.51 12.34
C GLY A 238 -11.93 -1.15 11.92
N ARG A 239 -11.03 -1.12 10.96
CA ARG A 239 -10.55 0.16 10.41
C ARG A 239 -11.64 0.84 9.60
N TRP A 240 -11.98 2.06 10.02
CA TRP A 240 -12.87 2.91 9.25
C TRP A 240 -12.12 3.60 8.10
N VAL A 241 -12.70 3.54 6.91
CA VAL A 241 -12.26 4.31 5.73
C VAL A 241 -13.39 5.29 5.39
N PRO A 242 -13.15 6.61 5.40
CA PRO A 242 -14.18 7.59 5.08
C PRO A 242 -14.77 7.36 3.67
N SER A 243 -16.10 7.31 3.58
CA SER A 243 -16.80 6.97 2.34
C SER A 243 -16.55 8.01 1.23
N GLU A 244 -16.46 9.29 1.61
CA GLU A 244 -16.19 10.39 0.68
C GLU A 244 -14.80 10.25 0.05
N TYR A 245 -13.79 9.89 0.86
CA TYR A 245 -12.44 9.59 0.35
C TYR A 245 -12.46 8.35 -0.56
N ALA A 246 -13.11 7.26 -0.11
CA ALA A 246 -13.20 6.05 -0.92
C ALA A 246 -13.87 6.32 -2.28
N ARG A 247 -14.92 7.15 -2.31
CA ARG A 247 -15.60 7.55 -3.54
C ARG A 247 -14.71 8.40 -4.45
N SER A 248 -14.05 9.42 -3.91
CA SER A 248 -13.23 10.35 -4.70
C SER A 248 -12.08 9.67 -5.46
N VAL A 249 -11.62 8.51 -4.99
CA VAL A 249 -10.58 7.71 -5.66
C VAL A 249 -11.05 7.20 -7.03
N PHE A 250 -12.37 7.06 -7.24
CA PHE A 250 -12.96 6.59 -8.51
C PHE A 250 -13.32 7.71 -9.48
N ASP A 251 -13.17 8.97 -9.09
CA ASP A 251 -13.49 10.13 -9.94
C ASP A 251 -12.28 10.57 -10.79
N GLY A 252 -11.47 9.62 -11.24
CA GLY A 252 -10.30 9.87 -12.08
C GLY A 252 -10.66 10.20 -13.54
N PRO A 253 -9.67 10.61 -14.35
CA PRO A 253 -9.87 10.97 -15.75
C PRO A 253 -10.39 9.81 -16.60
N ASP A 254 -11.20 10.11 -17.61
CA ASP A 254 -11.72 9.17 -18.62
C ASP A 254 -12.53 8.00 -18.03
N GLY A 255 -13.18 8.20 -16.87
CA GLY A 255 -13.97 7.17 -16.18
C GLY A 255 -13.15 6.08 -15.53
N ARG A 256 -11.85 6.28 -15.36
CA ARG A 256 -10.93 5.41 -14.63
C ARG A 256 -10.82 5.83 -13.16
N SER A 257 -10.29 4.97 -12.32
CA SER A 257 -9.87 5.37 -10.98
C SER A 257 -8.62 6.28 -11.06
N PHE A 258 -8.40 7.13 -10.05
CA PHE A 258 -7.13 7.86 -9.94
C PHE A 258 -5.93 6.92 -9.84
N PRO A 259 -5.94 5.83 -9.04
CA PRO A 259 -4.85 4.85 -9.02
C PRO A 259 -4.51 4.30 -10.40
N GLU A 260 -5.50 3.87 -11.18
CA GLU A 260 -5.30 3.36 -12.53
C GLU A 260 -4.61 4.39 -13.43
N PHE A 261 -5.12 5.62 -13.44
CA PHE A 261 -4.54 6.71 -14.22
C PHE A 261 -3.10 7.01 -13.79
N VAL A 262 -2.86 7.14 -12.48
CA VAL A 262 -1.55 7.52 -11.94
C VAL A 262 -0.52 6.39 -12.07
N ALA A 263 -0.93 5.13 -11.91
CA ALA A 263 -0.05 3.97 -12.12
C ALA A 263 0.44 3.89 -13.56
N GLU A 264 -0.44 4.12 -14.52
CA GLU A 264 -0.11 4.14 -15.95
C GLU A 264 0.85 5.29 -16.29
N ARG A 265 0.61 6.49 -15.72
CA ARG A 265 1.50 7.64 -15.85
C ARG A 265 2.89 7.35 -15.25
N LEU A 266 2.94 6.82 -14.04
CA LEU A 266 4.21 6.42 -13.41
C LEU A 266 4.97 5.41 -14.27
N ALA A 267 4.29 4.39 -14.78
CA ALA A 267 4.88 3.36 -15.62
C ALA A 267 5.41 3.91 -16.94
N ALA A 268 4.71 4.87 -17.55
CA ALA A 268 5.11 5.48 -18.81
C ALA A 268 6.32 6.44 -18.64
N GLU A 269 6.32 7.26 -17.59
CA GLU A 269 7.25 8.37 -17.42
C GLU A 269 8.53 8.02 -16.62
N CYS A 270 8.45 7.06 -15.70
CA CYS A 270 9.59 6.66 -14.89
C CYS A 270 10.43 5.59 -15.61
N GLY A 271 11.69 5.92 -15.94
CA GLY A 271 12.63 5.01 -16.62
C GLY A 271 13.03 3.79 -15.78
N ALA A 272 12.90 3.87 -14.47
CA ALA A 272 13.16 2.77 -13.54
C ALA A 272 12.07 1.69 -13.55
N VAL A 273 10.86 1.98 -14.07
CA VAL A 273 9.79 0.98 -14.16
C VAL A 273 10.12 0.00 -15.26
N ASP A 274 10.50 -1.21 -14.88
CA ASP A 274 10.82 -2.32 -15.78
C ASP A 274 9.62 -3.23 -16.07
N ARG A 275 8.59 -3.21 -15.22
CA ARG A 275 7.34 -3.95 -15.42
C ARG A 275 6.14 -3.19 -14.89
N TYR A 276 5.02 -3.25 -15.62
CA TYR A 276 3.71 -2.76 -15.21
C TYR A 276 2.66 -3.84 -15.43
N ARG A 277 1.95 -4.21 -14.36
CA ARG A 277 0.85 -5.18 -14.41
C ARG A 277 -0.41 -4.56 -13.87
N ARG A 278 -1.55 -4.81 -14.55
CA ARG A 278 -2.88 -4.45 -14.07
C ARG A 278 -3.73 -5.68 -13.89
N PHE A 279 -4.28 -5.81 -12.70
CA PHE A 279 -5.23 -6.85 -12.33
C PHE A 279 -6.60 -6.23 -12.12
N ARG A 280 -7.66 -6.86 -12.62
CA ARG A 280 -9.03 -6.39 -12.41
C ARG A 280 -9.93 -7.53 -11.92
N THR A 281 -10.83 -7.19 -10.97
CA THR A 281 -11.96 -8.03 -10.55
C THR A 281 -13.25 -7.29 -10.85
N ALA A 282 -14.09 -7.85 -11.71
CA ALA A 282 -15.26 -7.13 -12.25
C ALA A 282 -16.45 -7.10 -11.27
N ALA A 283 -16.61 -8.12 -10.42
CA ALA A 283 -17.73 -8.24 -9.48
C ALA A 283 -17.35 -9.16 -8.30
N GLU A 284 -18.20 -9.20 -7.28
CA GLU A 284 -18.02 -10.15 -6.17
C GLU A 284 -18.11 -11.59 -6.69
N GLY A 285 -17.17 -12.44 -6.26
CA GLY A 285 -17.07 -13.83 -6.71
C GLY A 285 -16.54 -14.03 -8.12
N ALA A 286 -16.27 -12.97 -8.88
CA ALA A 286 -15.61 -13.08 -10.18
C ALA A 286 -14.11 -13.34 -10.03
N ASP A 287 -13.55 -14.09 -10.98
CA ASP A 287 -12.12 -14.32 -11.06
C ASP A 287 -11.36 -13.00 -11.31
N ARG A 288 -10.19 -12.91 -10.72
CA ARG A 288 -9.25 -11.83 -11.00
C ARG A 288 -8.57 -12.07 -12.34
N VAL A 289 -8.56 -11.07 -13.19
CA VAL A 289 -7.96 -11.12 -14.53
C VAL A 289 -6.71 -10.23 -14.57
N LEU A 290 -5.62 -10.76 -15.12
CA LEU A 290 -4.46 -9.94 -15.52
C LEU A 290 -4.79 -9.29 -16.87
N GLU A 291 -5.16 -7.99 -16.84
CA GLU A 291 -5.55 -7.23 -18.04
C GLU A 291 -4.35 -6.74 -18.85
N LEU A 292 -3.29 -6.32 -18.15
CA LEU A 292 -2.07 -5.80 -18.76
C LEU A 292 -0.85 -6.42 -18.09
N ASP A 293 0.12 -6.82 -18.92
CA ASP A 293 1.46 -7.21 -18.49
C ASP A 293 2.48 -6.60 -19.47
N MET A 294 3.08 -5.51 -19.05
CA MET A 294 3.97 -4.71 -19.88
C MET A 294 5.38 -4.74 -19.31
N VAL A 295 6.39 -4.89 -20.16
CA VAL A 295 7.79 -4.92 -19.76
C VAL A 295 8.63 -3.90 -20.54
N ARG A 296 9.67 -3.39 -19.92
CA ARG A 296 10.68 -2.53 -20.53
C ARG A 296 11.91 -3.38 -20.87
N ILE A 297 12.23 -3.50 -22.16
CA ILE A 297 13.31 -4.37 -22.63
C ILE A 297 14.67 -3.72 -22.39
N THR A 298 14.76 -2.42 -22.59
CA THR A 298 16.00 -1.64 -22.36
C THR A 298 15.69 -0.38 -21.58
N PRO A 299 16.63 0.14 -20.76
CA PRO A 299 16.42 1.39 -20.05
C PRO A 299 15.90 2.50 -20.97
N ARG A 300 14.88 3.25 -20.52
CA ARG A 300 14.24 4.35 -21.25
C ARG A 300 13.50 3.96 -22.55
N SER A 301 13.43 2.67 -22.94
CA SER A 301 12.51 2.26 -24.01
C SER A 301 11.05 2.37 -23.54
N LYS A 302 10.12 2.37 -24.48
CA LYS A 302 8.70 2.25 -24.12
C LYS A 302 8.42 0.85 -23.56
N LEU A 303 7.45 0.75 -22.66
CA LEU A 303 6.89 -0.51 -22.25
C LEU A 303 6.22 -1.20 -23.43
N VAL A 304 6.39 -2.50 -23.54
CA VAL A 304 5.78 -3.35 -24.56
C VAL A 304 5.12 -4.55 -23.90
N ASP A 305 4.14 -5.12 -24.56
CA ASP A 305 3.47 -6.32 -24.09
C ASP A 305 4.45 -7.46 -23.81
N ALA A 306 4.36 -8.08 -22.64
CA ALA A 306 5.33 -9.07 -22.16
C ALA A 306 5.35 -10.35 -23.02
N ALA A 307 4.19 -10.80 -23.52
CA ALA A 307 4.12 -11.96 -24.40
C ALA A 307 4.79 -11.68 -25.74
N SER A 308 4.54 -10.48 -26.30
CA SER A 308 5.18 -10.02 -27.54
C SER A 308 6.70 -9.88 -27.39
N ALA A 309 7.17 -9.39 -26.23
CA ALA A 309 8.60 -9.30 -25.92
C ALA A 309 9.26 -10.68 -25.85
N ALA A 310 8.63 -11.64 -25.19
CA ALA A 310 9.12 -13.01 -25.08
C ALA A 310 9.24 -13.72 -26.43
N VAL A 311 8.28 -13.49 -27.33
CA VAL A 311 8.33 -14.04 -28.71
C VAL A 311 9.54 -13.47 -29.49
N ARG A 312 9.78 -12.15 -29.38
CA ARG A 312 10.93 -11.51 -30.05
C ARG A 312 12.27 -12.01 -29.51
N ALA A 313 12.40 -12.17 -28.19
CA ALA A 313 13.62 -12.70 -27.59
C ALA A 313 13.95 -14.12 -28.08
N ARG A 314 12.97 -15.01 -28.15
CA ARG A 314 13.15 -16.37 -28.69
C ARG A 314 13.54 -16.38 -30.16
N ALA A 315 13.00 -15.46 -30.97
CA ALA A 315 13.33 -15.35 -32.39
C ALA A 315 14.79 -14.91 -32.60
N THR A 316 15.31 -14.01 -31.75
CA THR A 316 16.71 -13.58 -31.81
C THR A 316 17.68 -14.64 -31.33
N ASP A 317 17.36 -15.41 -30.30
CA ASP A 317 18.17 -16.53 -29.82
C ASP A 317 18.24 -17.69 -30.84
N GLY A 318 17.14 -17.94 -31.55
CA GLY A 318 17.09 -18.96 -32.63
C GLY A 318 17.96 -18.61 -33.84
N LEU A 319 18.22 -17.33 -34.08
CA LEU A 319 19.10 -16.86 -35.16
C LEU A 319 20.58 -16.87 -34.76
N ALA A 320 20.89 -16.90 -33.47
CA ALA A 320 22.27 -16.87 -32.94
C ALA A 320 22.88 -18.26 -32.76
N SER A 321 22.18 -19.36 -33.05
CA SER A 321 22.73 -20.71 -32.99
C SER A 321 23.74 -20.92 -34.15
N PRO A 322 25.04 -21.11 -33.90
CA PRO A 322 26.01 -21.33 -34.96
C PRO A 322 25.68 -22.67 -35.63
N ARG A 323 25.53 -22.63 -36.96
CA ARG A 323 25.53 -23.85 -37.79
C ARG A 323 26.76 -24.67 -37.41
N ARG A 324 26.57 -25.81 -36.77
CA ARG A 324 27.63 -26.81 -36.62
C ARG A 324 28.16 -27.15 -38.01
N SER A 325 29.36 -26.69 -38.32
CA SER A 325 30.11 -27.15 -39.50
C SER A 325 30.34 -28.65 -39.39
N ALA A 326 29.85 -29.41 -40.37
CA ALA A 326 30.09 -30.83 -40.48
C ALA A 326 31.60 -31.14 -40.53
N PRO A 327 32.08 -32.21 -39.91
CA PRO A 327 33.51 -32.56 -39.98
C PRO A 327 33.85 -32.95 -41.41
N LYS A 328 34.87 -32.32 -41.97
CA LYS A 328 35.49 -32.75 -43.23
C LYS A 328 36.10 -34.14 -43.01
N THR A 329 35.55 -35.16 -43.64
CA THR A 329 36.18 -36.46 -43.81
C THR A 329 37.50 -36.29 -44.58
N ARG A 330 38.57 -36.61 -43.94
CA ARG A 330 39.92 -36.68 -44.55
C ARG A 330 40.06 -38.07 -45.19
N ASP A 331 39.91 -38.11 -46.51
CA ASP A 331 40.22 -39.27 -47.31
C ASP A 331 41.75 -39.47 -47.32
N GLY A 332 42.19 -40.57 -46.74
CA GLY A 332 43.57 -40.99 -46.74
C GLY A 332 43.77 -42.10 -47.80
N ARG A 333 44.27 -41.74 -48.95
CA ARG A 333 45.01 -42.67 -49.84
C ARG A 333 46.49 -42.34 -49.58
N GLY A 334 47.29 -43.25 -49.13
CA GLY A 334 47.79 -44.49 -49.66
C GLY A 334 49.15 -44.30 -50.33
N ARG A 335 49.97 -45.30 -50.15
CA ARG A 335 51.30 -45.61 -50.74
C ARG A 335 52.44 -45.23 -49.81
N GLU A 336 53.26 -46.10 -49.45
CA GLU A 336 53.90 -47.38 -49.74
C GLU A 336 54.54 -47.88 -48.46
#